data_2bb6efb11a641c47cb369f32a246108b
#
_entry.id   2bb6efb11a641c47cb369f32a246108b
#
_cell.length_a   1.000
_cell.length_b   1.000
_cell.length_c   1.000
_cell.angle_alpha   90.00
_cell.angle_beta   90.00
_cell.angle_gamma   90.00
#
_symmetry.space_group_name_H-M   'P 1'
#
loop_
_entity.id
_entity.type
_entity.pdbx_description
1 polymer ?
#
loop_
_entity_poly.entity_id
_entity_poly.type
_entity_poly.pdbx_seq_one_letter_code
_entity_poly.pdbx_strand_id
1 'polypeptide(L)'
;MTISLKDGDIKDVLRSFAQISGLNVVVQPGVSGTVTVELTDVPWDQALEQILKINGLGYELDGNIMRVAPTAQLRAEAEERQRLLAAQSLSIPLTTMMKRVSYAGAGEIAGILKAGGGASIMSQRGSVVVDQRTNTLIIKELPDYMDTVMAVIENLDVPEPQVMIESRIIETTKRFSQSLGIQWNFLGTASAEYGNTTGLVFPNNGTVEGGVDLLTGGANGFLDISLGNVLDTFTLDMTLQAAENEGLINILSAPKVTTLNNERAEIQSGLQIPIQTVANNTVSVQFVNATLRLEVTPHVTAEGTVLMDIDIQKREPLLAFAVVGSTNAPISTKDARTRVIVRDGGTTVIGGIYEVSTDRGEDRVPGLANVPVLGHLFKNKRRNDENEELLIFITPRVMKL
;
A
#
# COMPACT_ATOMS: atom_id res chain seq x y z
N MET A 1 63.22 -13.08 5.89
CA MET A 1 64.52 -13.82 5.85
C MET A 1 64.94 -14.07 4.40
N THR A 2 66.24 -14.22 4.18
CA THR A 2 66.81 -14.51 2.85
C THR A 2 67.38 -15.93 2.88
N ILE A 3 66.91 -16.81 2.01
CA ILE A 3 67.38 -18.18 1.88
C ILE A 3 67.67 -18.49 0.41
N SER A 4 68.86 -18.99 0.13
CA SER A 4 69.25 -19.52 -1.17
C SER A 4 69.72 -20.94 -0.96
N LEU A 5 68.99 -21.93 -1.49
CA LEU A 5 69.23 -23.38 -1.35
C LEU A 5 69.21 -23.99 -2.75
N LYS A 6 70.19 -24.78 -3.07
CA LYS A 6 70.25 -25.59 -4.28
C LYS A 6 70.41 -27.03 -3.90
N ASP A 7 69.42 -27.85 -4.29
CA ASP A 7 69.36 -29.29 -4.02
C ASP A 7 69.54 -29.69 -2.53
N GLY A 8 69.02 -28.85 -1.59
CA GLY A 8 69.06 -29.12 -0.15
C GLY A 8 68.04 -30.21 0.29
N ASP A 9 68.42 -31.09 1.22
CA ASP A 9 67.50 -32.04 1.80
C ASP A 9 66.42 -31.34 2.63
N ILE A 10 65.14 -31.66 2.38
CA ILE A 10 64.01 -31.09 3.08
C ILE A 10 64.09 -31.16 4.61
N LYS A 11 64.72 -32.23 5.16
CA LYS A 11 64.89 -32.40 6.60
C LYS A 11 65.89 -31.40 7.19
N ASP A 12 66.93 -31.05 6.48
CA ASP A 12 67.89 -30.05 6.91
C ASP A 12 67.32 -28.63 6.80
N VAL A 13 66.48 -28.42 5.79
CA VAL A 13 65.72 -27.19 5.64
C VAL A 13 64.74 -27.01 6.82
N LEU A 14 63.99 -28.04 7.15
CA LEU A 14 63.06 -28.00 8.30
C LEU A 14 63.79 -27.77 9.65
N ARG A 15 65.01 -28.33 9.80
CA ARG A 15 65.82 -28.10 11.01
C ARG A 15 66.26 -26.62 11.09
N SER A 16 66.60 -26.02 9.96
CA SER A 16 66.91 -24.59 9.91
C SER A 16 65.75 -23.71 10.24
N PHE A 17 64.56 -24.04 9.74
CA PHE A 17 63.32 -23.33 10.10
C PHE A 17 62.95 -23.49 11.60
N ALA A 18 63.21 -24.65 12.20
CA ALA A 18 63.01 -24.87 13.64
C ALA A 18 63.87 -23.88 14.47
N GLN A 19 65.13 -23.68 14.06
CA GLN A 19 66.02 -22.73 14.76
C GLN A 19 65.60 -21.28 14.57
N ILE A 20 65.03 -20.89 13.41
CA ILE A 20 64.61 -19.51 13.14
C ILE A 20 63.28 -19.24 13.80
N SER A 21 62.31 -20.16 13.78
CA SER A 21 60.96 -20.01 14.31
C SER A 21 60.82 -20.19 15.82
N GLY A 22 61.80 -20.92 16.43
CA GLY A 22 61.71 -21.36 17.84
C GLY A 22 60.72 -22.52 18.06
N LEU A 23 60.18 -23.10 17.01
CA LEU A 23 59.25 -24.25 17.07
C LEU A 23 60.00 -25.59 17.13
N ASN A 24 59.43 -26.55 17.85
CA ASN A 24 59.95 -27.93 17.84
C ASN A 24 59.36 -28.64 16.60
N VAL A 25 60.22 -29.03 15.70
CA VAL A 25 59.79 -29.71 14.46
C VAL A 25 59.92 -31.21 14.58
N VAL A 26 58.83 -31.92 14.37
CA VAL A 26 58.73 -33.39 14.29
C VAL A 26 58.47 -33.80 12.86
N VAL A 27 59.37 -34.50 12.25
CA VAL A 27 59.28 -34.98 10.88
C VAL A 27 58.86 -36.45 10.85
N GLN A 28 57.72 -36.72 10.20
CA GLN A 28 57.21 -38.10 10.12
C GLN A 28 57.98 -38.98 9.08
N PRO A 29 57.94 -40.28 9.24
CA PRO A 29 58.40 -41.22 8.22
C PRO A 29 57.68 -40.96 6.88
N GLY A 30 58.43 -40.93 5.75
CA GLY A 30 57.88 -40.65 4.44
C GLY A 30 58.10 -39.21 3.96
N VAL A 31 58.57 -38.30 4.81
CA VAL A 31 59.05 -36.99 4.40
C VAL A 31 60.41 -37.09 3.76
N SER A 32 60.48 -36.87 2.45
CA SER A 32 61.72 -36.86 1.65
C SER A 32 61.51 -35.94 0.48
N GLY A 33 62.58 -35.30 0.04
CA GLY A 33 62.56 -34.37 -1.11
C GLY A 33 63.76 -33.45 -1.09
N THR A 34 64.06 -32.90 -2.23
CA THR A 34 65.11 -31.88 -2.40
C THR A 34 64.43 -30.51 -2.64
N VAL A 35 64.99 -29.50 -2.06
CA VAL A 35 64.47 -28.13 -2.13
C VAL A 35 65.49 -27.29 -2.86
N THR A 36 65.08 -26.70 -3.98
CA THR A 36 65.84 -25.62 -4.66
C THR A 36 64.94 -24.40 -4.59
N VAL A 37 65.36 -23.43 -3.80
CA VAL A 37 64.59 -22.19 -3.57
C VAL A 37 65.52 -21.01 -3.35
N GLU A 38 65.12 -19.91 -3.93
CA GLU A 38 65.76 -18.60 -3.74
C GLU A 38 64.66 -17.60 -3.27
N LEU A 39 64.70 -17.22 -2.04
CA LEU A 39 63.73 -16.31 -1.39
C LEU A 39 64.50 -15.14 -0.79
N THR A 40 64.10 -13.93 -1.13
CA THR A 40 64.68 -12.68 -0.61
C THR A 40 63.61 -11.88 0.11
N ASP A 41 63.86 -11.58 1.37
CA ASP A 41 63.01 -10.75 2.25
C ASP A 41 61.56 -11.25 2.42
N VAL A 42 61.41 -12.60 2.58
CA VAL A 42 60.12 -13.25 2.78
C VAL A 42 59.94 -13.60 4.27
N PRO A 43 58.75 -13.47 4.88
CA PRO A 43 58.42 -14.02 6.21
C PRO A 43 58.70 -15.53 6.23
N TRP A 44 59.20 -16.02 7.36
CA TRP A 44 59.60 -17.45 7.46
C TRP A 44 58.42 -18.43 7.34
N ASP A 45 57.25 -18.03 7.81
CA ASP A 45 56.00 -18.79 7.77
C ASP A 45 55.52 -19.03 6.31
N GLN A 46 55.54 -17.97 5.50
CA GLN A 46 55.20 -18.04 4.09
C GLN A 46 56.22 -18.86 3.29
N ALA A 47 57.51 -18.68 3.59
CA ALA A 47 58.58 -19.47 2.97
C ALA A 47 58.43 -20.95 3.26
N LEU A 48 58.16 -21.31 4.53
CA LEU A 48 57.94 -22.68 4.95
C LEU A 48 56.72 -23.31 4.28
N GLU A 49 55.57 -22.57 4.24
CA GLU A 49 54.35 -23.05 3.60
C GLU A 49 54.56 -23.40 2.12
N GLN A 50 55.25 -22.52 1.37
CA GLN A 50 55.53 -22.74 -0.02
C GLN A 50 56.49 -23.94 -0.24
N ILE A 51 57.52 -24.07 0.57
CA ILE A 51 58.44 -25.22 0.48
C ILE A 51 57.73 -26.55 0.77
N LEU A 52 56.87 -26.57 1.78
CA LEU A 52 56.10 -27.78 2.10
C LEU A 52 55.11 -28.11 0.97
N LYS A 53 54.42 -27.10 0.45
CA LYS A 53 53.41 -27.27 -0.62
C LYS A 53 54.02 -27.82 -1.91
N ILE A 54 55.19 -27.30 -2.33
CA ILE A 54 55.90 -27.80 -3.53
C ILE A 54 56.30 -29.26 -3.39
N ASN A 55 56.68 -29.72 -2.17
CA ASN A 55 57.05 -31.11 -1.87
C ASN A 55 55.86 -32.01 -1.51
N GLY A 56 54.60 -31.54 -1.65
CA GLY A 56 53.42 -32.33 -1.29
C GLY A 56 53.30 -32.62 0.19
N LEU A 57 53.96 -31.82 1.04
CA LEU A 57 53.95 -31.90 2.49
C LEU A 57 52.97 -30.89 3.09
N GLY A 58 52.47 -31.20 4.25
CA GLY A 58 51.70 -30.30 5.10
C GLY A 58 52.25 -30.27 6.52
N TYR A 59 51.77 -29.35 7.32
CA TYR A 59 52.10 -29.29 8.74
C TYR A 59 50.85 -29.17 9.61
N GLU A 60 50.94 -29.69 10.82
CA GLU A 60 49.97 -29.52 11.89
C GLU A 60 50.71 -28.91 13.08
N LEU A 61 50.16 -27.79 13.63
CA LEU A 61 50.76 -27.12 14.77
C LEU A 61 49.95 -27.44 16.03
N ASP A 62 50.60 -28.08 16.99
CA ASP A 62 50.04 -28.36 18.31
C ASP A 62 50.88 -27.65 19.38
N GLY A 63 50.38 -26.54 19.90
CA GLY A 63 51.11 -25.65 20.79
C GLY A 63 52.44 -25.18 20.18
N ASN A 64 53.59 -25.62 20.69
CA ASN A 64 54.93 -25.27 20.20
C ASN A 64 55.57 -26.40 19.36
N ILE A 65 54.79 -27.43 18.97
CA ILE A 65 55.25 -28.56 18.18
C ILE A 65 54.64 -28.50 16.78
N MET A 66 55.46 -28.40 15.76
CA MET A 66 55.08 -28.46 14.37
C MET A 66 55.38 -29.85 13.81
N ARG A 67 54.36 -30.63 13.50
CA ARG A 67 54.44 -31.92 12.88
C ARG A 67 54.35 -31.78 11.37
N VAL A 68 55.40 -32.25 10.66
CA VAL A 68 55.42 -32.24 9.20
C VAL A 68 55.20 -33.65 8.66
N ALA A 69 54.24 -33.83 7.76
CA ALA A 69 53.86 -35.07 7.15
C ALA A 69 53.42 -34.88 5.69
N PRO A 70 53.39 -35.95 4.88
CA PRO A 70 52.79 -35.93 3.56
C PRO A 70 51.30 -35.50 3.63
N THR A 71 50.89 -34.59 2.73
CA THR A 71 49.51 -34.06 2.70
C THR A 71 48.46 -35.19 2.58
N ALA A 72 48.78 -36.27 1.89
CA ALA A 72 47.91 -37.43 1.77
C ALA A 72 47.67 -38.13 3.13
N GLN A 73 48.69 -38.20 3.97
CA GLN A 73 48.57 -38.77 5.30
C GLN A 73 47.78 -37.87 6.26
N LEU A 74 48.01 -36.55 6.26
CA LEU A 74 47.24 -35.61 7.06
C LEU A 74 45.75 -35.62 6.67
N ARG A 75 45.45 -35.77 5.39
CA ARG A 75 44.05 -35.91 4.94
C ARG A 75 43.43 -37.21 5.43
N ALA A 76 44.16 -38.33 5.32
CA ALA A 76 43.66 -39.61 5.79
C ALA A 76 43.38 -39.60 7.32
N GLU A 77 44.28 -39.00 8.09
CA GLU A 77 44.10 -38.85 9.54
C GLU A 77 42.92 -37.91 9.88
N ALA A 78 42.73 -36.84 9.11
CA ALA A 78 41.58 -35.93 9.27
C ALA A 78 40.26 -36.64 8.95
N GLU A 79 40.22 -37.45 7.87
CA GLU A 79 39.06 -38.26 7.51
C GLU A 79 38.75 -39.34 8.57
N GLU A 80 39.79 -40.03 9.10
CA GLU A 80 39.63 -41.01 10.17
C GLU A 80 39.08 -40.33 11.46
N ARG A 81 39.62 -39.16 11.82
CA ARG A 81 39.13 -38.38 12.97
C ARG A 81 37.66 -37.99 12.78
N GLN A 82 37.27 -37.57 11.56
CA GLN A 82 35.87 -37.28 11.25
C GLN A 82 35.00 -38.54 11.36
N ARG A 83 35.47 -39.69 10.86
CA ARG A 83 34.74 -40.97 10.98
C ARG A 83 34.58 -41.43 12.43
N LEU A 84 35.59 -41.23 13.25
CA LEU A 84 35.52 -41.54 14.70
C LEU A 84 34.54 -40.63 15.43
N LEU A 85 34.55 -39.31 15.14
CA LEU A 85 33.59 -38.34 15.68
C LEU A 85 32.15 -38.66 15.22
N ALA A 86 31.99 -39.03 13.95
CA ALA A 86 30.70 -39.47 13.42
C ALA A 86 30.20 -40.74 14.08
N ALA A 87 31.10 -41.74 14.29
CA ALA A 87 30.76 -42.98 14.99
C ALA A 87 30.43 -42.75 16.47
N GLN A 88 31.15 -41.83 17.14
CA GLN A 88 30.83 -41.40 18.50
C GLN A 88 29.47 -40.75 18.60
N SER A 89 29.15 -39.83 17.68
CA SER A 89 27.83 -39.18 17.62
C SER A 89 26.69 -40.22 17.38
N LEU A 90 26.95 -41.30 16.65
CA LEU A 90 26.00 -42.40 16.47
C LEU A 90 25.71 -43.20 17.74
N SER A 91 26.67 -43.27 18.67
CA SER A 91 26.52 -43.99 19.95
C SER A 91 25.74 -43.22 21.01
N ILE A 92 25.62 -41.88 20.87
CA ILE A 92 24.86 -41.05 21.80
C ILE A 92 23.34 -41.26 21.57
N PRO A 93 22.56 -41.65 22.61
CA PRO A 93 21.13 -41.86 22.49
C PRO A 93 20.42 -40.54 22.23
N LEU A 94 19.40 -40.57 21.36
CA LEU A 94 18.54 -39.42 21.12
C LEU A 94 17.59 -39.20 22.31
N THR A 95 17.51 -37.98 22.78
CA THR A 95 16.54 -37.53 23.80
C THR A 95 15.24 -37.13 23.11
N THR A 96 14.09 -37.53 23.69
CA THR A 96 12.78 -37.12 23.21
C THR A 96 12.20 -36.10 24.17
N MET A 97 11.81 -34.93 23.65
CA MET A 97 11.14 -33.86 24.40
C MET A 97 9.85 -33.45 23.72
N MET A 98 8.82 -33.17 24.54
CA MET A 98 7.56 -32.65 24.08
C MET A 98 7.44 -31.18 24.52
N LYS A 99 7.25 -30.27 23.57
CA LYS A 99 7.02 -28.84 23.85
C LYS A 99 5.68 -28.41 23.26
N ARG A 100 4.80 -27.96 24.10
CA ARG A 100 3.55 -27.32 23.67
C ARG A 100 3.85 -25.89 23.27
N VAL A 101 3.36 -25.48 22.11
CA VAL A 101 3.49 -24.13 21.56
C VAL A 101 2.18 -23.37 21.83
N SER A 102 2.30 -22.13 22.29
CA SER A 102 1.16 -21.34 22.77
C SER A 102 0.66 -20.34 21.75
N TYR A 103 1.55 -19.62 21.11
CA TYR A 103 1.23 -18.48 20.21
C TYR A 103 1.45 -18.83 18.74
N ALA A 104 2.57 -19.48 18.44
CA ALA A 104 2.91 -19.83 17.07
C ALA A 104 2.28 -21.17 16.64
N GLY A 105 2.23 -21.43 15.34
CA GLY A 105 1.84 -22.73 14.78
C GLY A 105 2.95 -23.76 14.90
N ALA A 106 2.70 -24.88 15.60
CA ALA A 106 3.70 -25.97 15.72
C ALA A 106 4.18 -26.47 14.35
N GLY A 107 3.31 -26.44 13.31
CA GLY A 107 3.66 -26.81 11.94
C GLY A 107 4.70 -25.87 11.30
N GLU A 108 4.56 -24.58 11.55
CA GLU A 108 5.46 -23.54 11.02
C GLU A 108 6.84 -23.62 11.68
N ILE A 109 6.88 -23.75 13.01
CA ILE A 109 8.13 -23.94 13.75
C ILE A 109 8.83 -25.23 13.29
N ALA A 110 8.10 -26.33 13.12
CA ALA A 110 8.67 -27.57 12.61
C ALA A 110 9.23 -27.41 11.19
N GLY A 111 8.60 -26.60 10.34
CA GLY A 111 9.09 -26.22 9.01
C GLY A 111 10.43 -25.49 9.09
N ILE A 112 10.55 -24.50 9.97
CA ILE A 112 11.79 -23.73 10.19
C ILE A 112 12.92 -24.64 10.71
N LEU A 113 12.62 -25.50 11.68
CA LEU A 113 13.61 -26.44 12.24
C LEU A 113 14.15 -27.43 11.20
N LYS A 114 13.31 -27.86 10.24
CA LYS A 114 13.68 -28.78 9.15
C LYS A 114 14.36 -28.10 7.97
N ALA A 115 14.07 -26.83 7.69
CA ALA A 115 14.45 -26.10 6.48
C ALA A 115 15.94 -25.71 6.41
N GLY A 116 16.77 -26.03 7.40
CA GLY A 116 18.16 -25.65 7.51
C GLY A 116 19.06 -26.24 6.43
N GLY A 117 19.04 -25.64 5.23
CA GLY A 117 20.01 -25.90 4.17
C GLY A 117 21.34 -25.20 4.47
N GLY A 118 22.34 -25.92 5.01
CA GLY A 118 23.72 -25.43 5.17
C GLY A 118 24.16 -25.14 6.61
N ALA A 119 23.27 -24.70 7.50
CA ALA A 119 23.47 -24.62 8.95
C ALA A 119 22.20 -25.13 9.63
N SER A 120 22.00 -26.48 9.59
CA SER A 120 20.84 -27.11 10.21
C SER A 120 20.83 -26.86 11.72
N ILE A 121 19.71 -26.32 12.22
CA ILE A 121 19.47 -26.12 13.66
C ILE A 121 19.39 -27.45 14.36
N MET A 122 18.96 -28.48 13.63
CA MET A 122 18.90 -29.88 14.08
C MET A 122 20.08 -30.70 13.55
N SER A 123 20.47 -31.71 14.31
CA SER A 123 21.46 -32.70 13.84
C SER A 123 20.91 -33.54 12.66
N GLN A 124 21.79 -34.25 11.95
CA GLN A 124 21.39 -35.18 10.87
C GLN A 124 20.46 -36.31 11.35
N ARG A 125 20.48 -36.64 12.64
CA ARG A 125 19.65 -37.65 13.29
C ARG A 125 18.43 -37.13 13.95
N GLY A 126 18.33 -35.77 14.07
CA GLY A 126 17.22 -35.05 14.66
C GLY A 126 15.92 -35.24 13.87
N SER A 127 14.82 -35.34 14.57
CA SER A 127 13.50 -35.39 13.96
C SER A 127 12.48 -34.59 14.79
N VAL A 128 11.58 -33.91 14.11
CA VAL A 128 10.46 -33.21 14.73
C VAL A 128 9.15 -33.70 14.12
N VAL A 129 8.21 -34.06 14.98
CA VAL A 129 6.85 -34.48 14.64
C VAL A 129 5.88 -33.51 15.28
N VAL A 130 4.82 -33.14 14.56
CA VAL A 130 3.82 -32.17 15.01
C VAL A 130 2.52 -32.88 15.32
N ASP A 131 1.99 -32.69 16.53
CA ASP A 131 0.59 -32.96 16.82
C ASP A 131 -0.21 -31.66 16.64
N GLN A 132 -0.88 -31.54 15.49
CA GLN A 132 -1.69 -30.35 15.17
C GLN A 132 -2.87 -30.16 16.12
N ARG A 133 -3.43 -31.25 16.67
CA ARG A 133 -4.59 -31.19 17.56
C ARG A 133 -4.28 -30.51 18.90
N THR A 134 -3.08 -30.74 19.42
CA THR A 134 -2.64 -30.17 20.71
C THR A 134 -1.62 -29.04 20.55
N ASN A 135 -1.30 -28.66 19.31
CA ASN A 135 -0.25 -27.68 18.97
C ASN A 135 1.07 -28.01 19.68
N THR A 136 1.50 -29.29 19.61
CA THR A 136 2.65 -29.79 20.37
C THR A 136 3.71 -30.32 19.41
N LEU A 137 4.96 -29.93 19.68
CA LEU A 137 6.15 -30.44 19.00
C LEU A 137 6.69 -31.64 19.78
N ILE A 138 6.92 -32.77 19.10
CA ILE A 138 7.62 -33.93 19.61
C ILE A 138 8.98 -33.93 18.95
N ILE A 139 10.01 -33.63 19.72
CA ILE A 139 11.37 -33.41 19.22
C ILE A 139 12.23 -34.59 19.70
N LYS A 140 12.91 -35.22 18.75
CA LYS A 140 13.96 -36.22 19.04
C LYS A 140 15.27 -35.65 18.55
N GLU A 141 16.23 -35.44 19.45
CA GLU A 141 17.48 -34.79 19.12
C GLU A 141 18.63 -35.24 20.04
N LEU A 142 19.87 -34.97 19.63
CA LEU A 142 21.04 -35.12 20.47
C LEU A 142 21.00 -34.13 21.64
N PRO A 143 21.46 -34.49 22.84
CA PRO A 143 21.45 -33.59 24.00
C PRO A 143 22.09 -32.25 23.74
N ASP A 144 23.23 -32.20 23.04
CA ASP A 144 23.98 -30.97 22.75
C ASP A 144 23.21 -29.98 21.83
N TYR A 145 22.30 -30.48 21.00
CA TYR A 145 21.46 -29.68 20.10
C TYR A 145 20.12 -29.31 20.73
N MET A 146 19.67 -30.06 21.77
CA MET A 146 18.34 -29.86 22.36
C MET A 146 18.18 -28.47 22.94
N ASP A 147 19.19 -27.95 23.63
CA ASP A 147 19.14 -26.62 24.24
C ASP A 147 19.02 -25.53 23.17
N THR A 148 19.74 -25.67 22.07
CA THR A 148 19.67 -24.75 20.92
C THR A 148 18.28 -24.76 20.29
N VAL A 149 17.72 -25.95 20.05
CA VAL A 149 16.37 -26.12 19.47
C VAL A 149 15.32 -25.51 20.41
N MET A 150 15.45 -25.73 21.72
CA MET A 150 14.51 -25.15 22.69
C MET A 150 14.60 -23.63 22.75
N ALA A 151 15.80 -23.06 22.72
CA ALA A 151 15.99 -21.60 22.68
C ALA A 151 15.35 -20.98 21.40
N VAL A 152 15.47 -21.64 20.25
CA VAL A 152 14.83 -21.18 19.01
C VAL A 152 13.31 -21.22 19.15
N ILE A 153 12.74 -22.30 19.69
CA ILE A 153 11.29 -22.40 19.89
C ILE A 153 10.77 -21.32 20.83
N GLU A 154 11.47 -21.04 21.93
CA GLU A 154 11.08 -20.01 22.90
C GLU A 154 11.13 -18.59 22.31
N ASN A 155 12.08 -18.32 21.42
CA ASN A 155 12.16 -17.05 20.72
C ASN A 155 11.07 -16.90 19.63
N LEU A 156 10.56 -17.99 19.09
CA LEU A 156 9.49 -17.96 18.08
C LEU A 156 8.09 -18.00 18.69
N ASP A 157 7.92 -18.60 19.88
CA ASP A 157 6.63 -18.71 20.58
C ASP A 157 6.34 -17.47 21.43
N VAL A 158 6.27 -16.30 20.78
CA VAL A 158 5.98 -15.03 21.42
C VAL A 158 4.60 -14.49 20.97
N PRO A 159 3.87 -13.79 21.83
CA PRO A 159 2.59 -13.20 21.44
C PRO A 159 2.79 -12.12 20.39
N GLU A 160 2.02 -12.20 19.31
CA GLU A 160 1.99 -11.15 18.29
C GLU A 160 1.19 -9.93 18.77
N PRO A 161 1.68 -8.72 18.53
CA PRO A 161 0.94 -7.51 18.88
C PRO A 161 -0.30 -7.38 18.01
N GLN A 162 -1.41 -6.91 18.60
CA GLN A 162 -2.60 -6.52 17.86
C GLN A 162 -2.50 -5.06 17.44
N VAL A 163 -2.99 -4.76 16.25
CA VAL A 163 -3.04 -3.39 15.72
C VAL A 163 -4.49 -3.02 15.45
N MET A 164 -4.96 -1.95 16.06
CA MET A 164 -6.22 -1.31 15.71
C MET A 164 -5.94 -0.21 14.68
N ILE A 165 -6.63 -0.27 13.57
CA ILE A 165 -6.50 0.69 12.47
C ILE A 165 -7.81 1.47 12.35
N GLU A 166 -7.74 2.79 12.47
CA GLU A 166 -8.84 3.71 12.24
C GLU A 166 -8.58 4.52 10.98
N SER A 167 -9.51 4.49 10.03
CA SER A 167 -9.50 5.41 8.91
C SER A 167 -10.57 6.47 9.11
N ARG A 168 -10.31 7.72 8.65
CA ARG A 168 -11.30 8.81 8.62
C ARG A 168 -11.33 9.37 7.22
N ILE A 169 -12.51 9.30 6.62
CA ILE A 169 -12.81 9.83 5.30
C ILE A 169 -13.70 11.03 5.50
N ILE A 170 -13.19 12.20 5.13
CA ILE A 170 -13.91 13.48 5.23
C ILE A 170 -14.22 13.93 3.81
N GLU A 171 -15.50 14.16 3.55
CA GLU A 171 -15.99 14.69 2.28
C GLU A 171 -16.74 15.98 2.56
N THR A 172 -16.37 17.02 1.83
CA THR A 172 -17.03 18.33 1.90
C THR A 172 -17.47 18.73 0.50
N THR A 173 -18.75 19.00 0.32
CA THR A 173 -19.28 19.56 -0.93
C THR A 173 -19.92 20.88 -0.64
N LYS A 174 -19.41 21.95 -1.29
CA LYS A 174 -19.97 23.30 -1.23
C LYS A 174 -20.56 23.63 -2.59
N ARG A 175 -21.86 23.92 -2.62
CA ARG A 175 -22.60 24.36 -3.80
C ARG A 175 -23.05 25.78 -3.65
N PHE A 176 -22.79 26.60 -4.65
CA PHE A 176 -23.31 27.97 -4.77
C PHE A 176 -23.96 28.15 -6.12
N SER A 177 -25.22 28.56 -6.16
CA SER A 177 -25.96 28.81 -7.39
C SER A 177 -26.62 30.16 -7.31
N GLN A 178 -26.38 30.99 -8.32
CA GLN A 178 -26.99 32.32 -8.46
C GLN A 178 -27.50 32.46 -9.87
N SER A 179 -28.72 32.96 -9.99
CA SER A 179 -29.34 33.28 -11.29
C SER A 179 -30.15 34.57 -11.23
N LEU A 180 -30.04 35.35 -12.30
CA LEU A 180 -30.76 36.56 -12.48
C LEU A 180 -31.41 36.57 -13.88
N GLY A 181 -32.74 36.58 -13.96
CA GLY A 181 -33.50 36.50 -15.20
C GLY A 181 -34.50 37.64 -15.35
N ILE A 182 -34.84 37.94 -16.58
CA ILE A 182 -35.80 38.98 -16.93
C ILE A 182 -36.70 38.55 -18.08
N GLN A 183 -37.96 38.93 -18.00
CA GLN A 183 -38.92 38.74 -19.07
C GLN A 183 -39.55 40.09 -19.43
N TRP A 184 -39.72 40.31 -20.71
CA TRP A 184 -40.40 41.46 -21.25
C TRP A 184 -41.51 41.01 -22.17
N ASN A 185 -42.73 41.59 -22.03
CA ASN A 185 -43.80 41.46 -22.97
C ASN A 185 -44.30 42.86 -23.36
N PHE A 186 -44.35 43.10 -24.61
CA PHE A 186 -44.86 44.35 -25.18
C PHE A 186 -46.01 44.02 -26.14
N LEU A 187 -47.12 44.65 -25.92
CA LEU A 187 -48.25 44.57 -26.82
C LEU A 187 -48.70 46.00 -27.18
N GLY A 188 -48.69 46.31 -28.45
CA GLY A 188 -49.21 47.53 -29.01
C GLY A 188 -50.34 47.21 -29.97
N THR A 189 -51.54 47.80 -29.72
CA THR A 189 -52.70 47.54 -30.58
C THR A 189 -53.20 48.93 -31.13
N ALA A 190 -53.27 48.97 -32.46
CA ALA A 190 -53.92 50.10 -33.17
C ALA A 190 -55.19 49.60 -33.85
N SER A 191 -56.36 50.07 -33.41
CA SER A 191 -57.63 49.70 -34.00
C SER A 191 -58.58 50.93 -34.08
N ALA A 192 -59.59 50.88 -34.91
CA ALA A 192 -60.57 51.94 -35.03
C ALA A 192 -61.38 52.19 -33.76
N GLU A 193 -61.47 51.19 -32.87
CA GLU A 193 -62.16 51.21 -31.61
C GLU A 193 -61.39 52.06 -30.53
N TYR A 194 -60.05 52.02 -30.62
CA TYR A 194 -59.15 52.72 -29.66
C TYR A 194 -58.62 54.07 -30.18
N GLY A 195 -59.25 54.64 -31.24
CA GLY A 195 -58.90 55.93 -31.80
C GLY A 195 -57.83 55.86 -32.89
N ASN A 196 -58.02 56.54 -33.96
CA ASN A 196 -57.08 56.63 -35.07
C ASN A 196 -55.94 57.61 -34.72
N THR A 197 -54.88 57.06 -34.11
CA THR A 197 -53.71 57.85 -33.71
C THR A 197 -52.80 58.25 -34.87
N THR A 198 -52.95 57.59 -36.04
CA THR A 198 -52.06 57.79 -37.20
C THR A 198 -52.65 58.64 -38.32
N GLY A 199 -53.94 58.98 -38.24
CA GLY A 199 -54.61 59.74 -39.29
C GLY A 199 -54.81 58.98 -40.62
N LEU A 200 -54.48 57.70 -40.69
CA LEU A 200 -54.58 56.85 -41.86
C LEU A 200 -55.97 56.19 -41.92
N VAL A 201 -56.60 56.21 -43.11
CA VAL A 201 -58.02 55.73 -43.30
C VAL A 201 -58.07 54.20 -43.54
N PHE A 202 -57.04 53.54 -44.01
CA PHE A 202 -57.03 52.10 -44.24
C PHE A 202 -55.62 51.54 -44.45
N PRO A 203 -55.38 50.37 -44.00
CA PRO A 203 -55.99 49.54 -42.94
C PRO A 203 -55.37 50.00 -41.58
N ASN A 204 -56.22 50.56 -40.70
CA ASN A 204 -55.81 51.14 -39.45
C ASN A 204 -55.80 50.17 -38.29
N ASN A 205 -55.83 48.91 -38.59
CA ASN A 205 -55.77 47.83 -37.62
C ASN A 205 -54.41 47.11 -37.70
N GLY A 206 -53.70 47.12 -36.59
CA GLY A 206 -52.43 46.44 -36.47
C GLY A 206 -52.19 46.14 -35.02
N THR A 207 -51.62 44.97 -34.78
CA THR A 207 -51.12 44.55 -33.49
C THR A 207 -49.63 44.30 -33.63
N VAL A 208 -48.86 44.90 -32.78
CA VAL A 208 -47.41 44.63 -32.63
C VAL A 208 -47.20 43.97 -31.28
N GLU A 209 -46.76 42.73 -31.32
CA GLU A 209 -46.44 41.96 -30.15
C GLU A 209 -44.95 41.61 -30.21
N GLY A 210 -44.26 41.82 -29.11
CA GLY A 210 -42.86 41.43 -28.98
C GLY A 210 -42.56 41.05 -27.53
N GLY A 211 -41.70 40.06 -27.40
CA GLY A 211 -41.31 39.63 -26.04
C GLY A 211 -39.91 39.04 -26.00
N VAL A 212 -39.35 39.03 -24.85
CA VAL A 212 -38.10 38.38 -24.50
C VAL A 212 -38.36 37.59 -23.24
N ASP A 213 -38.15 36.28 -23.31
CA ASP A 213 -38.27 35.39 -22.16
C ASP A 213 -36.89 34.87 -21.78
N LEU A 214 -36.33 35.43 -20.73
CA LEU A 214 -35.06 35.08 -20.13
C LEU A 214 -35.24 34.76 -18.62
N LEU A 215 -36.39 34.15 -18.27
CA LEU A 215 -36.68 33.78 -16.89
C LEU A 215 -35.73 32.67 -16.37
N THR A 216 -35.54 32.68 -15.07
CA THR A 216 -34.81 31.63 -14.36
C THR A 216 -35.79 30.59 -13.78
N GLY A 217 -35.58 29.35 -13.97
CA GLY A 217 -36.35 28.30 -13.25
C GLY A 217 -36.02 28.34 -11.75
N GLY A 218 -37.06 28.47 -10.89
CA GLY A 218 -36.89 28.41 -9.43
C GLY A 218 -36.42 29.69 -8.74
N ALA A 219 -36.98 30.82 -9.15
CA ALA A 219 -36.69 32.11 -8.52
C ALA A 219 -37.10 32.16 -7.03
N ASN A 220 -36.22 32.71 -6.18
CA ASN A 220 -36.50 32.96 -4.75
C ASN A 220 -37.19 34.34 -4.54
N GLY A 221 -37.08 35.23 -5.50
CA GLY A 221 -37.70 36.53 -5.51
C GLY A 221 -38.04 36.96 -6.93
N PHE A 222 -39.13 37.69 -7.07
CA PHE A 222 -39.54 38.28 -8.33
C PHE A 222 -40.13 39.70 -8.13
N LEU A 223 -40.00 40.52 -9.14
CA LEU A 223 -40.62 41.86 -9.23
C LEU A 223 -41.32 41.94 -10.57
N ASP A 224 -42.64 42.09 -10.54
CA ASP A 224 -43.46 42.30 -11.72
C ASP A 224 -43.86 43.79 -11.83
N ILE A 225 -43.66 44.37 -12.98
CA ILE A 225 -44.06 45.72 -13.31
C ILE A 225 -44.90 45.64 -14.58
N SER A 226 -46.14 46.07 -14.49
CA SER A 226 -47.03 46.22 -15.64
C SER A 226 -47.33 47.68 -15.88
N LEU A 227 -47.07 48.14 -17.08
CA LEU A 227 -47.36 49.50 -17.55
C LEU A 227 -48.34 49.44 -18.72
N GLY A 228 -49.49 49.97 -18.55
CA GLY A 228 -50.52 50.10 -19.59
C GLY A 228 -51.09 51.49 -19.68
N ASN A 229 -51.69 51.79 -20.82
CA ASN A 229 -52.45 53.09 -20.94
C ASN A 229 -53.96 52.87 -20.71
N VAL A 230 -54.69 53.93 -20.43
CA VAL A 230 -56.13 53.94 -20.09
C VAL A 230 -57.01 53.39 -21.23
N LEU A 231 -56.48 53.29 -22.45
CA LEU A 231 -57.23 52.91 -23.65
C LEU A 231 -56.80 51.51 -24.18
N ASP A 232 -56.00 50.73 -23.36
CA ASP A 232 -55.47 49.37 -23.74
C ASP A 232 -54.76 49.34 -25.10
N THR A 233 -54.28 50.48 -25.59
CA THR A 233 -53.55 50.54 -26.88
C THR A 233 -52.06 50.09 -26.71
N PHE A 234 -51.56 50.08 -25.48
CA PHE A 234 -50.18 49.73 -25.16
C PHE A 234 -50.11 49.07 -23.78
N THR A 235 -49.50 47.90 -23.73
CA THR A 235 -49.15 47.26 -22.51
C THR A 235 -47.66 46.84 -22.54
N LEU A 236 -46.97 47.05 -21.47
CA LEU A 236 -45.58 46.59 -21.25
C LEU A 236 -45.52 45.89 -19.91
N ASP A 237 -45.31 44.62 -19.94
CA ASP A 237 -45.11 43.80 -18.75
C ASP A 237 -43.63 43.43 -18.62
N MET A 238 -43.06 43.61 -17.42
CA MET A 238 -41.69 43.26 -17.11
C MET A 238 -41.67 42.45 -15.83
N THR A 239 -41.07 41.26 -15.90
CA THR A 239 -40.83 40.40 -14.75
C THR A 239 -39.32 40.24 -14.54
N LEU A 240 -38.84 40.63 -13.35
CA LEU A 240 -37.48 40.41 -12.90
C LEU A 240 -37.47 39.28 -11.88
N GLN A 241 -36.65 38.25 -12.11
CA GLN A 241 -36.50 37.13 -11.22
C GLN A 241 -35.05 36.99 -10.73
N ALA A 242 -34.89 36.71 -9.44
CA ALA A 242 -33.59 36.44 -8.84
C ALA A 242 -33.66 35.18 -7.98
N ALA A 243 -32.62 34.36 -8.07
CA ALA A 243 -32.44 33.19 -7.22
C ALA A 243 -31.01 33.10 -6.74
N GLU A 244 -30.82 32.80 -5.46
CA GLU A 244 -29.53 32.49 -4.86
C GLU A 244 -29.71 31.30 -3.91
N ASN A 245 -28.82 30.32 -4.01
CA ASN A 245 -28.84 29.08 -3.18
C ASN A 245 -27.42 28.76 -2.78
N GLU A 246 -27.20 28.54 -1.49
CA GLU A 246 -25.93 28.04 -0.95
C GLU A 246 -26.18 26.75 -0.15
N GLY A 247 -25.42 25.70 -0.43
CA GLY A 247 -25.49 24.40 0.24
C GLY A 247 -24.11 23.92 0.66
N LEU A 248 -24.02 23.40 1.88
CA LEU A 248 -22.82 22.78 2.42
C LEU A 248 -23.17 21.39 2.94
N ILE A 249 -22.48 20.38 2.43
CA ILE A 249 -22.62 18.97 2.85
C ILE A 249 -21.28 18.50 3.38
N ASN A 250 -21.27 18.02 4.61
CA ASN A 250 -20.10 17.40 5.25
C ASN A 250 -20.43 15.96 5.61
N ILE A 251 -19.63 15.01 5.13
CA ILE A 251 -19.77 13.58 5.44
C ILE A 251 -18.49 13.13 6.12
N LEU A 252 -18.61 12.50 7.29
CA LEU A 252 -17.52 11.86 7.99
C LEU A 252 -17.79 10.37 8.10
N SER A 253 -16.92 9.55 7.54
CA SER A 253 -16.95 8.10 7.64
C SER A 253 -15.69 7.61 8.38
N ALA A 254 -15.84 6.81 9.43
CA ALA A 254 -14.74 6.38 10.27
C ALA A 254 -14.74 4.85 10.50
N PRO A 255 -14.39 4.02 9.51
CA PRO A 255 -14.28 2.58 9.71
C PRO A 255 -13.07 2.25 10.59
N LYS A 256 -13.23 1.23 11.46
CA LYS A 256 -12.19 0.74 12.38
C LYS A 256 -12.12 -0.77 12.29
N VAL A 257 -10.91 -1.31 12.27
CA VAL A 257 -10.66 -2.75 12.27
C VAL A 257 -9.45 -3.05 13.15
N THR A 258 -9.48 -4.20 13.83
CA THR A 258 -8.37 -4.70 14.65
C THR A 258 -7.92 -6.04 14.11
N THR A 259 -6.61 -6.23 13.98
CA THR A 259 -6.02 -7.48 13.50
C THR A 259 -4.68 -7.75 14.18
N LEU A 260 -4.17 -8.97 14.03
CA LEU A 260 -2.80 -9.33 14.42
C LEU A 260 -1.78 -8.73 13.45
N ASN A 261 -0.54 -8.68 13.90
CA ASN A 261 0.58 -8.30 13.06
C ASN A 261 0.69 -9.23 11.82
N ASN A 262 0.95 -8.64 10.63
CA ASN A 262 1.00 -9.34 9.33
C ASN A 262 -0.28 -10.03 8.88
N GLU A 263 -1.41 -9.89 9.61
CA GLU A 263 -2.68 -10.50 9.25
C GLU A 263 -3.58 -9.50 8.52
N ARG A 264 -4.19 -9.95 7.41
CA ARG A 264 -5.11 -9.14 6.62
C ARG A 264 -6.46 -9.05 7.30
N ALA A 265 -6.98 -7.85 7.45
CA ALA A 265 -8.33 -7.60 7.97
C ALA A 265 -9.14 -6.75 7.02
N GLU A 266 -10.43 -7.00 7.02
CA GLU A 266 -11.40 -6.29 6.20
C GLU A 266 -12.64 -5.94 7.03
N ILE A 267 -13.11 -4.72 6.89
CA ILE A 267 -14.44 -4.29 7.37
C ILE A 267 -15.18 -3.64 6.23
N GLN A 268 -16.45 -4.02 6.02
CA GLN A 268 -17.31 -3.43 5.01
C GLN A 268 -18.72 -3.22 5.55
N SER A 269 -19.36 -2.13 5.10
CA SER A 269 -20.72 -1.78 5.44
C SER A 269 -21.40 -1.06 4.28
N GLY A 270 -22.63 -1.41 3.95
CA GLY A 270 -23.39 -0.79 2.86
C GLY A 270 -24.57 -1.63 2.37
N LEU A 271 -24.93 -1.43 1.12
CA LEU A 271 -26.09 -2.03 0.46
C LEU A 271 -25.66 -2.84 -0.78
N GLN A 272 -26.43 -3.84 -1.12
CA GLN A 272 -26.34 -4.53 -2.41
C GLN A 272 -27.47 -4.04 -3.32
N ILE A 273 -27.11 -3.59 -4.52
CA ILE A 273 -28.05 -3.06 -5.49
C ILE A 273 -28.29 -4.12 -6.56
N PRO A 274 -29.54 -4.56 -6.77
CA PRO A 274 -29.86 -5.47 -7.85
C PRO A 274 -29.82 -4.71 -9.19
N ILE A 275 -28.99 -5.14 -10.13
CA ILE A 275 -28.96 -4.67 -11.51
C ILE A 275 -29.65 -5.73 -12.38
N GLN A 276 -30.71 -5.34 -13.06
CA GLN A 276 -31.42 -6.21 -13.98
C GLN A 276 -30.87 -6.06 -15.41
N THR A 277 -30.49 -7.17 -15.99
CA THR A 277 -30.07 -7.23 -17.38
C THR A 277 -31.06 -8.12 -18.14
N VAL A 278 -31.64 -7.60 -19.21
CA VAL A 278 -32.56 -8.36 -20.10
C VAL A 278 -31.81 -8.76 -21.36
N ALA A 279 -31.59 -10.04 -21.55
CA ALA A 279 -31.01 -10.60 -22.78
C ALA A 279 -31.90 -11.73 -23.28
N ASN A 280 -32.26 -11.69 -24.58
CA ASN A 280 -33.10 -12.71 -25.24
C ASN A 280 -34.40 -13.07 -24.46
N ASN A 281 -35.13 -12.06 -23.99
CA ASN A 281 -36.35 -12.20 -23.17
C ASN A 281 -36.14 -12.89 -21.81
N THR A 282 -34.89 -13.06 -21.37
CA THR A 282 -34.54 -13.61 -20.03
C THR A 282 -34.04 -12.49 -19.16
N VAL A 283 -34.64 -12.33 -17.97
CA VAL A 283 -34.21 -11.35 -16.98
C VAL A 283 -33.19 -12.01 -16.08
N SER A 284 -31.94 -11.46 -16.04
CA SER A 284 -30.90 -11.82 -15.10
C SER A 284 -30.71 -10.69 -14.11
N VAL A 285 -30.61 -11.04 -12.82
CA VAL A 285 -30.36 -10.08 -11.74
C VAL A 285 -28.94 -10.29 -11.22
N GLN A 286 -28.11 -9.24 -11.30
CA GLN A 286 -26.78 -9.22 -10.73
C GLN A 286 -26.76 -8.22 -9.55
N PHE A 287 -26.19 -8.63 -8.42
CA PHE A 287 -26.04 -7.74 -7.28
C PHE A 287 -24.68 -7.03 -7.32
N VAL A 288 -24.68 -5.72 -7.19
CA VAL A 288 -23.47 -4.90 -7.09
C VAL A 288 -23.39 -4.27 -5.72
N ASN A 289 -22.23 -4.38 -5.10
CA ASN A 289 -22.00 -3.85 -3.77
C ASN A 289 -21.79 -2.33 -3.82
N ALA A 290 -22.62 -1.59 -3.10
CA ALA A 290 -22.46 -0.18 -2.81
C ALA A 290 -22.08 -0.05 -1.32
N THR A 291 -20.79 -0.16 -1.02
CA THR A 291 -20.27 -0.32 0.32
C THR A 291 -19.07 0.60 0.58
N LEU A 292 -18.93 1.01 1.85
CA LEU A 292 -17.67 1.46 2.41
C LEU A 292 -16.89 0.22 2.85
N ARG A 293 -15.67 0.04 2.30
CA ARG A 293 -14.76 -1.07 2.60
C ARG A 293 -13.40 -0.53 2.98
N LEU A 294 -12.89 -0.99 4.09
CA LEU A 294 -11.51 -0.82 4.51
C LEU A 294 -10.87 -2.20 4.61
N GLU A 295 -9.82 -2.40 3.85
CA GLU A 295 -8.96 -3.58 3.93
C GLU A 295 -7.54 -3.12 4.27
N VAL A 296 -6.90 -3.78 5.23
CA VAL A 296 -5.58 -3.41 5.69
C VAL A 296 -4.78 -4.61 6.17
N THR A 297 -3.48 -4.58 5.86
CA THR A 297 -2.49 -5.53 6.40
C THR A 297 -1.41 -4.71 7.11
N PRO A 298 -1.39 -4.70 8.46
CA PRO A 298 -0.38 -3.99 9.22
C PRO A 298 0.88 -4.84 9.41
N HIS A 299 2.04 -4.18 9.46
CA HIS A 299 3.32 -4.76 9.86
C HIS A 299 4.00 -3.86 10.88
N VAL A 300 4.15 -4.33 12.11
CA VAL A 300 4.80 -3.60 13.21
C VAL A 300 6.30 -3.80 13.12
N THR A 301 7.05 -2.70 13.02
CA THR A 301 8.50 -2.74 12.98
C THR A 301 9.10 -2.82 14.38
N ALA A 302 10.36 -3.24 14.50
CA ALA A 302 11.09 -3.27 15.77
C ALA A 302 11.19 -1.88 16.45
N GLU A 303 11.09 -0.80 15.68
CA GLU A 303 11.14 0.58 16.17
C GLU A 303 9.78 1.10 16.66
N GLY A 304 8.72 0.29 16.60
CA GLY A 304 7.37 0.66 17.03
C GLY A 304 6.62 1.54 16.01
N THR A 305 7.06 1.56 14.75
CA THR A 305 6.26 2.12 13.65
C THR A 305 5.42 1.01 12.99
N VAL A 306 4.35 1.40 12.34
CA VAL A 306 3.45 0.46 11.64
C VAL A 306 3.49 0.74 10.15
N LEU A 307 3.99 -0.22 9.37
CA LEU A 307 3.86 -0.26 7.93
C LEU A 307 2.50 -0.86 7.60
N MET A 308 1.71 -0.22 6.75
CA MET A 308 0.37 -0.68 6.41
C MET A 308 0.18 -0.70 4.90
N ASP A 309 -0.31 -1.84 4.39
CA ASP A 309 -0.92 -1.94 3.07
C ASP A 309 -2.42 -1.69 3.21
N ILE A 310 -2.93 -0.67 2.52
CA ILE A 310 -4.29 -0.16 2.72
C ILE A 310 -5.03 -0.14 1.39
N ASP A 311 -6.24 -0.68 1.36
CA ASP A 311 -7.23 -0.54 0.29
C ASP A 311 -8.53 -0.01 0.88
N ILE A 312 -8.91 1.22 0.51
CA ILE A 312 -10.14 1.87 0.93
C ILE A 312 -11.00 2.07 -0.30
N GLN A 313 -12.25 1.61 -0.21
CA GLN A 313 -13.24 1.76 -1.27
C GLN A 313 -14.54 2.30 -0.68
N LYS A 314 -15.01 3.39 -1.24
CA LYS A 314 -16.33 3.95 -0.93
C LYS A 314 -17.16 3.99 -2.19
N ARG A 315 -18.24 3.22 -2.20
CA ARG A 315 -19.19 3.12 -3.32
C ARG A 315 -20.58 3.50 -2.84
N GLU A 316 -21.15 4.54 -3.44
CA GLU A 316 -22.46 5.09 -3.08
C GLU A 316 -23.38 5.14 -4.28
N PRO A 317 -24.66 4.67 -4.16
CA PRO A 317 -25.62 4.78 -5.25
C PRO A 317 -26.11 6.21 -5.37
N LEU A 318 -26.11 6.74 -6.59
CA LEU A 318 -26.67 8.05 -6.90
C LEU A 318 -28.16 7.90 -7.30
N LEU A 319 -29.03 7.74 -6.31
CA LEU A 319 -30.45 7.48 -6.53
C LEU A 319 -31.17 8.64 -7.25
N ALA A 320 -30.67 9.86 -7.13
CA ALA A 320 -31.20 11.04 -7.82
C ALA A 320 -31.05 10.97 -9.35
N PHE A 321 -30.11 10.15 -9.85
CA PHE A 321 -29.85 9.95 -11.29
C PHE A 321 -30.36 8.59 -11.80
N ALA A 322 -31.20 7.90 -11.02
CA ALA A 322 -31.83 6.68 -11.48
C ALA A 322 -32.72 7.00 -12.71
N VAL A 323 -32.50 6.27 -13.80
CA VAL A 323 -33.29 6.47 -15.03
C VAL A 323 -34.73 6.05 -14.74
N VAL A 324 -35.66 6.94 -15.05
CA VAL A 324 -37.11 6.67 -14.88
C VAL A 324 -37.50 5.42 -15.65
N GLY A 325 -38.03 4.41 -14.97
CA GLY A 325 -38.39 3.11 -15.55
C GLY A 325 -37.23 2.05 -15.53
N SER A 326 -36.07 2.37 -14.98
CA SER A 326 -34.95 1.44 -14.80
C SER A 326 -34.59 1.36 -13.30
N THR A 327 -34.32 0.15 -12.79
CA THR A 327 -33.80 -0.06 -11.44
C THR A 327 -32.29 0.21 -11.34
N ASN A 328 -31.64 0.65 -12.43
CA ASN A 328 -30.21 0.84 -12.50
C ASN A 328 -29.84 2.27 -12.11
N ALA A 329 -29.30 2.45 -10.91
CA ALA A 329 -28.72 3.72 -10.46
C ALA A 329 -27.21 3.74 -10.74
N PRO A 330 -26.62 4.88 -11.17
CA PRO A 330 -25.18 5.04 -11.23
C PRO A 330 -24.57 4.90 -9.81
N ILE A 331 -23.34 4.38 -9.75
CA ILE A 331 -22.61 4.21 -8.50
C ILE A 331 -21.39 5.14 -8.53
N SER A 332 -21.34 6.06 -7.58
CA SER A 332 -20.13 6.86 -7.32
C SER A 332 -19.08 5.99 -6.64
N THR A 333 -17.85 6.03 -7.14
CA THR A 333 -16.73 5.22 -6.62
C THR A 333 -15.58 6.12 -6.23
N LYS A 334 -15.08 5.95 -5.00
CA LYS A 334 -13.90 6.63 -4.46
C LYS A 334 -12.98 5.55 -3.87
N ASP A 335 -11.90 5.26 -4.57
CA ASP A 335 -10.97 4.17 -4.22
C ASP A 335 -9.57 4.75 -3.94
N ALA A 336 -8.92 4.28 -2.90
CA ALA A 336 -7.54 4.64 -2.57
C ALA A 336 -6.75 3.39 -2.17
N ARG A 337 -5.61 3.15 -2.83
CA ARG A 337 -4.68 2.07 -2.50
C ARG A 337 -3.30 2.65 -2.27
N THR A 338 -2.71 2.32 -1.13
CA THR A 338 -1.40 2.86 -0.78
C THR A 338 -0.70 2.01 0.26
N ARG A 339 0.61 2.20 0.34
CA ARG A 339 1.45 1.65 1.40
C ARG A 339 2.09 2.80 2.16
N VAL A 340 1.92 2.86 3.46
CA VAL A 340 2.41 3.95 4.31
C VAL A 340 3.04 3.43 5.59
N ILE A 341 3.98 4.20 6.13
CA ILE A 341 4.56 3.96 7.45
C ILE A 341 4.10 5.07 8.38
N VAL A 342 3.53 4.69 9.53
CA VAL A 342 3.01 5.63 10.52
C VAL A 342 3.50 5.23 11.91
N ARG A 343 3.80 6.18 12.77
CA ARG A 343 4.12 5.91 14.19
C ARG A 343 2.88 5.42 14.93
N ASP A 344 3.07 4.60 15.94
CA ASP A 344 1.99 4.17 16.84
C ASP A 344 1.22 5.37 17.38
N GLY A 345 -0.12 5.36 17.23
CA GLY A 345 -1.02 6.46 17.59
C GLY A 345 -0.93 7.72 16.71
N GLY A 346 0.00 7.78 15.75
CA GLY A 346 0.11 8.88 14.81
C GLY A 346 -0.97 8.85 13.72
N THR A 347 -1.37 10.01 13.23
CA THR A 347 -2.30 10.14 12.11
C THR A 347 -1.58 10.70 10.90
N THR A 348 -1.79 10.09 9.74
CA THR A 348 -1.28 10.60 8.46
C THR A 348 -2.40 10.73 7.45
N VAL A 349 -2.22 11.64 6.49
CA VAL A 349 -3.08 11.74 5.31
C VAL A 349 -2.54 10.77 4.26
N ILE A 350 -3.38 9.86 3.78
CA ILE A 350 -3.00 8.92 2.72
C ILE A 350 -3.35 9.41 1.33
N GLY A 351 -4.26 10.37 1.23
CA GLY A 351 -4.63 10.99 -0.04
C GLY A 351 -5.79 11.96 0.11
N GLY A 352 -6.03 12.71 -0.95
CA GLY A 352 -7.16 13.62 -1.07
C GLY A 352 -7.39 14.00 -2.52
N ILE A 353 -8.62 14.43 -2.80
CA ILE A 353 -9.07 14.95 -4.09
C ILE A 353 -9.73 16.30 -3.83
N TYR A 354 -9.37 17.30 -4.59
CA TYR A 354 -10.01 18.58 -4.58
C TYR A 354 -10.45 18.92 -6.00
N GLU A 355 -11.75 19.12 -6.17
CA GLU A 355 -12.37 19.41 -7.46
C GLU A 355 -13.16 20.71 -7.36
N VAL A 356 -12.99 21.59 -8.33
CA VAL A 356 -13.74 22.83 -8.47
C VAL A 356 -14.41 22.84 -9.84
N SER A 357 -15.73 22.89 -9.85
CA SER A 357 -16.52 23.08 -11.05
C SER A 357 -17.19 24.42 -11.02
N THR A 358 -16.96 25.25 -12.05
CA THR A 358 -17.59 26.55 -12.21
C THR A 358 -18.29 26.60 -13.55
N ASP A 359 -19.61 26.72 -13.52
CA ASP A 359 -20.44 26.92 -14.72
C ASP A 359 -21.02 28.34 -14.72
N ARG A 360 -20.74 29.07 -15.78
CA ARG A 360 -21.25 30.44 -15.99
C ARG A 360 -21.93 30.49 -17.35
N GLY A 361 -23.25 30.72 -17.32
CA GLY A 361 -24.07 30.93 -18.50
C GLY A 361 -24.56 32.38 -18.58
N GLU A 362 -24.58 32.92 -19.78
CA GLU A 362 -25.24 34.20 -20.09
C GLU A 362 -26.08 34.02 -21.35
N ASP A 363 -27.40 34.12 -21.19
CA ASP A 363 -28.34 34.21 -22.30
C ASP A 363 -28.67 35.65 -22.56
N ARG A 364 -28.60 36.10 -23.80
CA ARG A 364 -28.75 37.56 -24.12
C ARG A 364 -29.48 37.80 -25.45
N VAL A 365 -30.17 38.90 -25.52
CA VAL A 365 -30.79 39.36 -26.77
C VAL A 365 -29.72 40.05 -27.61
N PRO A 366 -29.44 39.58 -28.85
CA PRO A 366 -28.47 40.22 -29.73
C PRO A 366 -28.79 41.68 -30.01
N GLY A 367 -27.77 42.55 -29.92
CA GLY A 367 -27.94 44.00 -30.12
C GLY A 367 -28.39 44.74 -28.87
N LEU A 368 -29.47 44.39 -28.22
CA LEU A 368 -30.03 45.08 -27.05
C LEU A 368 -29.17 44.85 -25.80
N ALA A 369 -28.59 43.68 -25.64
CA ALA A 369 -27.71 43.35 -24.52
C ALA A 369 -26.44 44.21 -24.47
N ASN A 370 -26.04 44.85 -25.54
CA ASN A 370 -24.82 45.67 -25.61
C ASN A 370 -25.05 47.14 -25.32
N VAL A 371 -26.29 47.55 -25.08
CA VAL A 371 -26.61 48.95 -24.74
C VAL A 371 -26.07 49.28 -23.36
N PRO A 372 -25.31 50.38 -23.19
CA PRO A 372 -24.81 50.80 -21.87
C PRO A 372 -25.96 50.99 -20.89
N VAL A 373 -25.79 50.51 -19.64
CA VAL A 373 -26.77 50.54 -18.54
C VAL A 373 -28.00 49.67 -18.79
N LEU A 374 -28.73 49.85 -19.91
CA LEU A 374 -29.96 49.15 -20.23
C LEU A 374 -29.72 47.70 -20.70
N GLY A 375 -28.54 47.37 -21.17
CA GLY A 375 -28.22 46.02 -21.64
C GLY A 375 -28.36 44.92 -20.57
N HIS A 376 -28.31 45.27 -19.29
CA HIS A 376 -28.56 44.32 -18.20
C HIS A 376 -30.00 43.82 -18.14
N LEU A 377 -30.94 44.58 -18.67
CA LEU A 377 -32.36 44.21 -18.77
C LEU A 377 -32.67 43.28 -19.95
N PHE A 378 -31.64 42.86 -20.72
CA PHE A 378 -31.74 41.95 -21.88
C PHE A 378 -30.78 40.81 -21.77
N LYS A 379 -30.42 40.44 -20.52
CA LYS A 379 -29.51 39.35 -20.19
C LYS A 379 -30.03 38.53 -19.03
N ASN A 380 -29.89 37.22 -19.15
CA ASN A 380 -29.97 36.28 -18.03
C ASN A 380 -28.55 35.85 -17.68
N LYS A 381 -28.19 35.85 -16.40
CA LYS A 381 -26.91 35.37 -15.89
C LYS A 381 -27.15 34.21 -14.96
N ARG A 382 -26.41 33.18 -15.15
CA ARG A 382 -26.42 31.98 -14.31
C ARG A 382 -24.98 31.66 -13.88
N ARG A 383 -24.79 31.39 -12.61
CA ARG A 383 -23.51 30.97 -12.04
C ARG A 383 -23.75 29.82 -11.09
N ASN A 384 -23.08 28.70 -11.34
CA ASN A 384 -23.01 27.55 -10.46
C ASN A 384 -21.54 27.26 -10.12
N ASP A 385 -21.20 27.34 -8.85
CA ASP A 385 -19.90 26.92 -8.34
C ASP A 385 -20.11 25.70 -7.46
N GLU A 386 -19.40 24.61 -7.75
CA GLU A 386 -19.40 23.39 -6.94
C GLU A 386 -17.95 23.04 -6.58
N ASN A 387 -17.68 22.94 -5.30
CA ASN A 387 -16.37 22.56 -4.76
C ASN A 387 -16.54 21.25 -4.00
N GLU A 388 -15.81 20.24 -4.41
CA GLU A 388 -15.74 18.94 -3.72
C GLU A 388 -14.35 18.72 -3.16
N GLU A 389 -14.28 18.31 -1.90
CA GLU A 389 -13.04 17.97 -1.21
C GLU A 389 -13.19 16.61 -0.55
N LEU A 390 -12.25 15.73 -0.83
CA LEU A 390 -12.11 14.42 -0.21
C LEU A 390 -10.75 14.34 0.48
N LEU A 391 -10.73 14.02 1.78
CA LEU A 391 -9.50 13.78 2.55
C LEU A 391 -9.61 12.42 3.25
N ILE A 392 -8.54 11.63 3.16
CA ILE A 392 -8.49 10.31 3.80
C ILE A 392 -7.31 10.26 4.77
N PHE A 393 -7.62 10.02 6.03
CA PHE A 393 -6.67 9.89 7.14
C PHE A 393 -6.61 8.44 7.61
N ILE A 394 -5.45 8.05 8.14
CA ILE A 394 -5.25 6.76 8.78
C ILE A 394 -4.48 6.90 10.08
N THR A 395 -4.90 6.13 11.08
CA THR A 395 -4.31 6.12 12.43
C THR A 395 -4.18 4.67 12.90
N PRO A 396 -2.97 4.10 12.95
CA PRO A 396 -2.73 2.82 13.59
C PRO A 396 -2.53 3.00 15.09
N ARG A 397 -2.93 2.02 15.88
CA ARG A 397 -2.64 1.92 17.31
C ARG A 397 -2.26 0.50 17.67
N VAL A 398 -1.05 0.30 18.15
CA VAL A 398 -0.58 -1.00 18.62
C VAL A 398 -1.12 -1.24 20.03
N MET A 399 -1.82 -2.36 20.20
CA MET A 399 -2.32 -2.79 21.50
C MET A 399 -1.33 -3.80 22.08
N LYS A 400 -0.72 -3.47 23.20
CA LYS A 400 0.09 -4.40 23.99
C LYS A 400 -0.85 -5.27 24.81
N LEU A 401 -0.67 -6.58 24.71
CA LEU A 401 -1.35 -7.57 25.52
C LEU A 401 -0.85 -7.54 26.96
#